data_724c833069e3f58890fdcaf5d1950a4e
#
_entry.id   724c833069e3f58890fdcaf5d1950a4e
#
_cell.length_a   1.000
_cell.length_b   1.000
_cell.length_c   1.000
_cell.angle_alpha   90.00
_cell.angle_beta   90.00
_cell.angle_gamma   90.00
#
_symmetry.space_group_name_H-M   'P 1'
#
loop_
_entity.id
_entity.type
_entity.pdbx_description
1 polymer ?
#
loop_
_entity_poly.entity_id
_entity_poly.type
_entity_poly.pdbx_seq_one_letter_code
_entity_poly.pdbx_strand_id
1 'polypeptide(L)'
;MFNKNFLIENAKTLFYALIIAIFIRSIIIQPFYIPSSSMEPNLLVGDRLFVSKYSFGYSKHSFPFSPPIFKGRIFFNEPKRGDVVVFKTPADNRTDYIKRLIGLPGDKIQFINSELYINNNIIFRNKASNNDKIFCGNKRVDVFSFKERLPNGSEYKAVYFKNGSFQNSDIFTVPEDNYFFLGDNRDCSKDSRFLSSVGYVHKDNLVG
;
A
#
# COMPACT_ATOMS: atom_id res chain seq x y z
N MET A 1 27.92 -14.98 -41.93
CA MET A 1 27.58 -16.30 -41.32
C MET A 1 27.69 -16.12 -39.78
N PHE A 2 26.59 -16.04 -39.03
CA PHE A 2 26.66 -15.91 -37.58
C PHE A 2 27.27 -17.17 -36.98
N ASN A 3 28.33 -17.02 -36.19
CA ASN A 3 29.00 -18.13 -35.54
C ASN A 3 28.05 -18.77 -34.52
N LYS A 4 27.70 -20.04 -34.72
CA LYS A 4 26.78 -20.80 -33.87
C LYS A 4 27.21 -20.79 -32.41
N ASN A 5 28.51 -20.80 -32.12
CA ASN A 5 29.04 -20.73 -30.75
C ASN A 5 28.75 -19.35 -30.09
N PHE A 6 28.88 -18.26 -30.84
CA PHE A 6 28.56 -16.93 -30.40
C PHE A 6 27.07 -16.78 -30.00
N LEU A 7 26.16 -17.37 -30.80
CA LEU A 7 24.73 -17.35 -30.48
C LEU A 7 24.41 -18.17 -29.22
N ILE A 8 25.06 -19.31 -29.02
CA ILE A 8 24.87 -20.18 -27.87
C ILE A 8 25.37 -19.48 -26.58
N GLU A 9 26.55 -18.85 -26.63
CA GLU A 9 27.11 -18.13 -25.46
C GLU A 9 26.25 -16.94 -25.08
N ASN A 10 25.78 -16.16 -26.05
CA ASN A 10 24.86 -15.05 -25.77
C ASN A 10 23.52 -15.54 -25.19
N ALA A 11 22.99 -16.65 -25.70
CA ALA A 11 21.76 -17.26 -25.18
C ALA A 11 21.93 -17.73 -23.72
N LYS A 12 23.05 -18.33 -23.36
CA LYS A 12 23.37 -18.71 -21.98
C LYS A 12 23.48 -17.50 -21.08
N THR A 13 24.19 -16.47 -21.51
CA THR A 13 24.33 -15.23 -20.75
C THR A 13 22.98 -14.58 -20.48
N LEU A 14 22.13 -14.49 -21.51
CA LEU A 14 20.76 -13.96 -21.37
C LEU A 14 19.93 -14.81 -20.41
N PHE A 15 20.03 -16.13 -20.48
CA PHE A 15 19.32 -17.05 -19.59
C PHE A 15 19.74 -16.86 -18.12
N TYR A 16 21.03 -16.77 -17.82
CA TYR A 16 21.49 -16.51 -16.46
C TYR A 16 21.09 -15.12 -15.96
N ALA A 17 21.19 -14.10 -16.80
CA ALA A 17 20.76 -12.76 -16.47
C ALA A 17 19.25 -12.71 -16.11
N LEU A 18 18.42 -13.44 -16.86
CA LEU A 18 16.99 -13.57 -16.61
C LEU A 18 16.71 -14.26 -15.26
N ILE A 19 17.40 -15.35 -14.96
CA ILE A 19 17.26 -16.04 -13.66
C ILE A 19 17.63 -15.12 -12.52
N ILE A 20 18.76 -14.41 -12.61
CA ILE A 20 19.21 -13.47 -11.59
C ILE A 20 18.18 -12.34 -11.42
N ALA A 21 17.68 -11.79 -12.52
CA ALA A 21 16.66 -10.73 -12.47
C ALA A 21 15.35 -11.19 -11.80
N ILE A 22 14.88 -12.40 -12.13
CA ILE A 22 13.70 -13.00 -11.50
C ILE A 22 13.94 -13.22 -10.00
N PHE A 23 15.12 -13.73 -9.63
CA PHE A 23 15.49 -13.97 -8.24
C PHE A 23 15.49 -12.66 -7.43
N ILE A 24 16.18 -11.62 -7.92
CA ILE A 24 16.24 -10.32 -7.25
C ILE A 24 14.83 -9.75 -7.08
N ARG A 25 14.03 -9.73 -8.17
CA ARG A 25 12.68 -9.19 -8.16
C ARG A 25 11.72 -9.94 -7.23
N SER A 26 11.89 -11.24 -7.09
CA SER A 26 11.00 -12.08 -6.27
C SER A 26 11.35 -12.08 -4.79
N ILE A 27 12.64 -11.97 -4.46
CA ILE A 27 13.13 -12.19 -3.11
C ILE A 27 13.66 -10.92 -2.45
N ILE A 28 14.26 -10.00 -3.21
CA ILE A 28 14.94 -8.86 -2.61
C ILE A 28 14.10 -7.60 -2.77
N ILE A 29 13.99 -7.05 -3.98
CA ILE A 29 13.35 -5.77 -4.25
C ILE A 29 12.57 -5.80 -5.55
N GLN A 30 11.47 -5.07 -5.57
CA GLN A 30 10.68 -4.88 -6.79
C GLN A 30 10.47 -3.38 -7.03
N PRO A 31 10.79 -2.87 -8.26
CA PRO A 31 10.46 -1.50 -8.62
C PRO A 31 8.96 -1.35 -8.84
N PHE A 32 8.41 -0.24 -8.34
CA PHE A 32 7.03 0.17 -8.53
C PHE A 32 6.97 1.61 -9.04
N TYR A 33 5.93 1.90 -9.77
CA TYR A 33 5.58 3.23 -10.25
C TYR A 33 4.25 3.65 -9.60
N ILE A 34 4.13 4.92 -9.18
CA ILE A 34 2.92 5.44 -8.56
C ILE A 34 2.01 6.06 -9.64
N PRO A 35 0.89 5.38 -9.99
CA PRO A 35 0.00 5.87 -11.04
C PRO A 35 -1.12 6.77 -10.52
N SER A 36 -1.33 6.85 -9.21
CA SER A 36 -2.48 7.53 -8.61
C SER A 36 -2.10 8.44 -7.45
N SER A 37 -2.92 9.46 -7.24
CA SER A 37 -2.74 10.46 -6.18
C SER A 37 -3.24 10.02 -4.80
N SER A 38 -3.62 8.76 -4.63
CA SER A 38 -4.23 8.28 -3.38
C SER A 38 -3.32 8.33 -2.14
N MET A 39 -2.01 8.46 -2.34
CA MET A 39 -0.99 8.59 -1.30
C MET A 39 -0.35 9.98 -1.24
N GLU A 40 -0.83 10.94 -2.04
CA GLU A 40 -0.43 12.35 -1.88
C GLU A 40 -0.80 12.86 -0.47
N PRO A 41 0.03 13.69 0.12
CA PRO A 41 1.23 14.32 -0.42
C PRO A 41 2.54 13.54 -0.17
N ASN A 42 2.49 12.34 0.42
CA ASN A 42 3.70 11.60 0.79
C ASN A 42 4.31 10.82 -0.38
N LEU A 43 3.50 10.34 -1.31
CA LEU A 43 3.93 9.76 -2.59
C LEU A 43 3.19 10.45 -3.71
N LEU A 44 3.94 10.95 -4.68
CA LEU A 44 3.40 11.72 -5.81
C LEU A 44 3.15 10.82 -7.02
N VAL A 45 2.19 11.22 -7.85
CA VAL A 45 2.01 10.58 -9.16
C VAL A 45 3.29 10.74 -9.98
N GLY A 46 3.80 9.63 -10.50
CA GLY A 46 5.07 9.61 -11.25
C GLY A 46 6.27 9.11 -10.46
N ASP A 47 6.17 9.05 -9.13
CA ASP A 47 7.26 8.53 -8.30
C ASP A 47 7.57 7.07 -8.66
N ARG A 48 8.87 6.76 -8.59
CA ARG A 48 9.40 5.39 -8.69
C ARG A 48 10.02 5.01 -7.37
N LEU A 49 9.65 3.86 -6.85
CA LEU A 49 10.13 3.37 -5.57
C LEU A 49 10.51 1.90 -5.65
N PHE A 50 11.32 1.47 -4.72
CA PHE A 50 11.65 0.08 -4.53
C PHE A 50 10.93 -0.46 -3.30
N VAL A 51 10.27 -1.60 -3.49
CA VAL A 51 9.55 -2.30 -2.43
C VAL A 51 10.38 -3.49 -1.99
N SER A 52 10.69 -3.56 -0.71
CA SER A 52 11.43 -4.68 -0.11
C SER A 52 10.52 -5.87 0.09
N LYS A 53 10.82 -6.97 -0.58
CA LYS A 53 10.00 -8.19 -0.54
C LYS A 53 10.14 -8.98 0.75
N TYR A 54 11.30 -8.86 1.41
CA TYR A 54 11.61 -9.56 2.65
C TYR A 54 10.99 -8.93 3.90
N SER A 55 10.49 -7.71 3.82
CA SER A 55 10.00 -6.96 4.99
C SER A 55 8.93 -7.70 5.77
N PHE A 56 8.00 -8.33 5.07
CA PHE A 56 6.89 -9.06 5.70
C PHE A 56 6.95 -10.57 5.43
N GLY A 57 8.10 -11.10 4.96
CA GLY A 57 8.23 -12.48 4.51
C GLY A 57 7.59 -12.73 3.14
N TYR A 58 7.45 -13.99 2.76
CA TYR A 58 7.10 -14.38 1.40
C TYR A 58 5.76 -15.10 1.33
N SER A 59 4.91 -14.72 0.40
CA SER A 59 3.70 -15.42 -0.01
C SER A 59 3.75 -15.74 -1.50
N LYS A 60 2.74 -16.40 -2.03
CA LYS A 60 2.61 -16.62 -3.48
C LYS A 60 2.71 -15.30 -4.28
N HIS A 61 2.29 -14.18 -3.69
CA HIS A 61 2.32 -12.85 -4.31
C HIS A 61 3.72 -12.19 -4.33
N SER A 62 4.70 -12.81 -3.69
CA SER A 62 6.10 -12.39 -3.81
C SER A 62 6.69 -12.74 -5.19
N PHE A 63 6.14 -13.73 -5.86
CA PHE A 63 6.61 -14.23 -7.16
C PHE A 63 5.82 -13.62 -8.33
N PRO A 64 6.44 -13.52 -9.53
CA PRO A 64 5.74 -13.10 -10.73
C PRO A 64 4.53 -14.02 -10.99
N PHE A 65 3.40 -13.39 -11.39
CA PHE A 65 2.15 -14.09 -11.70
C PHE A 65 1.48 -14.81 -10.51
N SER A 66 1.99 -14.66 -9.29
CA SER A 66 1.43 -15.26 -8.06
C SER A 66 1.13 -16.76 -8.17
N PRO A 67 2.13 -17.59 -8.57
CA PRO A 67 1.91 -19.03 -8.78
C PRO A 67 1.50 -19.71 -7.46
N PRO A 68 0.61 -20.70 -7.47
CA PRO A 68 0.13 -21.38 -6.27
C PRO A 68 1.16 -22.42 -5.76
N ILE A 69 2.41 -21.98 -5.51
CA ILE A 69 3.51 -22.86 -5.08
C ILE A 69 3.30 -23.34 -3.65
N PHE A 70 2.75 -22.46 -2.78
CA PHE A 70 2.44 -22.78 -1.39
C PHE A 70 1.28 -21.92 -0.88
N LYS A 71 0.71 -22.32 0.24
CA LYS A 71 -0.34 -21.57 0.95
C LYS A 71 0.28 -20.83 2.13
N GLY A 72 -0.30 -19.68 2.46
CA GLY A 72 0.14 -18.88 3.60
C GLY A 72 1.41 -18.06 3.30
N ARG A 73 2.13 -17.74 4.38
CA ARG A 73 3.32 -16.87 4.33
C ARG A 73 4.48 -17.50 5.10
N ILE A 74 5.67 -17.43 4.53
CA ILE A 74 6.92 -17.95 5.09
C ILE A 74 7.73 -16.78 5.66
N PHE A 75 8.35 -16.96 6.82
CA PHE A 75 9.14 -15.94 7.52
C PHE A 75 8.35 -14.64 7.75
N PHE A 76 7.12 -14.78 8.21
CA PHE A 76 6.23 -13.65 8.42
C PHE A 76 6.76 -12.73 9.52
N ASN A 77 6.93 -11.45 9.17
CA ASN A 77 7.13 -10.35 10.10
C ASN A 77 5.89 -9.47 10.07
N GLU A 78 5.34 -9.17 11.23
CA GLU A 78 4.15 -8.34 11.33
C GLU A 78 4.45 -6.90 10.88
N PRO A 79 3.62 -6.34 9.99
CA PRO A 79 3.74 -4.93 9.64
C PRO A 79 3.32 -4.06 10.82
N LYS A 80 3.95 -2.90 10.93
CA LYS A 80 3.67 -1.95 12.01
C LYS A 80 2.68 -0.88 11.54
N ARG A 81 1.84 -0.44 12.45
CA ARG A 81 0.95 0.69 12.19
C ARG A 81 1.75 1.90 11.69
N GLY A 82 1.32 2.49 10.57
CA GLY A 82 2.02 3.57 9.90
C GLY A 82 2.88 3.15 8.72
N ASP A 83 3.19 1.86 8.57
CA ASP A 83 3.94 1.37 7.40
C ASP A 83 3.17 1.65 6.10
N VAL A 84 3.91 2.02 5.06
CA VAL A 84 3.39 2.12 3.70
C VAL A 84 3.64 0.79 3.02
N VAL A 85 2.56 0.12 2.63
CA VAL A 85 2.61 -1.28 2.19
C VAL A 85 2.02 -1.42 0.80
N VAL A 86 2.70 -2.21 -0.03
CA VAL A 86 2.15 -2.72 -1.30
C VAL A 86 1.48 -4.05 -1.04
N PHE A 87 0.25 -4.20 -1.52
CA PHE A 87 -0.52 -5.43 -1.39
C PHE A 87 -1.38 -5.71 -2.62
N LYS A 88 -1.74 -6.97 -2.83
CA LYS A 88 -2.74 -7.37 -3.82
C LYS A 88 -4.13 -7.14 -3.27
N THR A 89 -5.01 -6.49 -4.05
CA THR A 89 -6.40 -6.26 -3.58
C THR A 89 -7.11 -7.59 -3.35
N PRO A 90 -7.88 -7.73 -2.26
CA PRO A 90 -8.67 -8.94 -2.02
C PRO A 90 -9.72 -9.21 -3.11
N ALA A 91 -10.21 -8.17 -3.77
CA ALA A 91 -11.26 -8.29 -4.78
C ALA A 91 -10.85 -9.14 -5.99
N ASP A 92 -9.60 -9.05 -6.44
CA ASP A 92 -9.12 -9.76 -7.64
C ASP A 92 -7.82 -10.54 -7.43
N ASN A 93 -7.13 -10.34 -6.30
CA ASN A 93 -5.82 -10.91 -5.98
C ASN A 93 -4.74 -10.66 -7.06
N ARG A 94 -4.89 -9.62 -7.86
CA ARG A 94 -4.02 -9.29 -9.00
C ARG A 94 -3.53 -7.85 -8.97
N THR A 95 -4.42 -6.90 -8.71
CA THR A 95 -4.11 -5.47 -8.74
C THR A 95 -3.28 -5.07 -7.53
N ASP A 96 -2.15 -4.41 -7.78
CA ASP A 96 -1.32 -3.86 -6.72
C ASP A 96 -1.88 -2.52 -6.23
N TYR A 97 -2.01 -2.41 -4.92
CA TYR A 97 -2.32 -1.16 -4.23
C TYR A 97 -1.19 -0.80 -3.27
N ILE A 98 -0.97 0.49 -3.10
CA ILE A 98 -0.08 1.03 -2.08
C ILE A 98 -0.89 1.92 -1.15
N LYS A 99 -0.86 1.61 0.15
CA LYS A 99 -1.61 2.33 1.17
C LYS A 99 -0.86 2.30 2.49
N ARG A 100 -1.30 3.14 3.43
CA ARG A 100 -0.77 3.17 4.80
C ARG A 100 -1.57 2.25 5.70
N LEU A 101 -0.85 1.45 6.47
CA LEU A 101 -1.43 0.58 7.49
C LEU A 101 -1.94 1.40 8.68
N ILE A 102 -3.23 1.33 8.92
CA ILE A 102 -3.89 2.06 10.01
C ILE A 102 -4.45 1.13 11.07
N GLY A 103 -5.14 0.07 10.69
CA GLY A 103 -5.74 -0.90 11.61
C GLY A 103 -5.01 -2.23 11.61
N LEU A 104 -4.69 -2.73 12.80
CA LEU A 104 -4.15 -4.05 13.06
C LEU A 104 -5.28 -5.03 13.41
N PRO A 105 -5.06 -6.35 13.40
CA PRO A 105 -6.06 -7.33 13.82
C PRO A 105 -6.68 -6.97 15.18
N GLY A 106 -8.00 -7.05 15.27
CA GLY A 106 -8.77 -6.69 16.47
C GLY A 106 -9.09 -5.20 16.63
N ASP A 107 -8.48 -4.30 15.87
CA ASP A 107 -8.78 -2.86 15.99
C ASP A 107 -10.18 -2.51 15.49
N LYS A 108 -10.73 -1.47 16.10
CA LYS A 108 -11.94 -0.78 15.65
C LYS A 108 -11.58 0.56 15.07
N ILE A 109 -11.84 0.74 13.78
CA ILE A 109 -11.56 1.96 13.04
C ILE A 109 -12.87 2.67 12.75
N GLN A 110 -12.93 3.97 12.97
CA GLN A 110 -14.11 4.77 12.68
C GLN A 110 -13.71 6.18 12.27
N PHE A 111 -14.53 6.81 11.43
CA PHE A 111 -14.49 8.24 11.17
C PHE A 111 -15.69 8.90 11.81
N ILE A 112 -15.46 9.99 12.53
CA ILE A 112 -16.50 10.85 13.10
C ILE A 112 -16.10 12.30 12.80
N ASN A 113 -16.95 13.02 12.09
CA ASN A 113 -16.70 14.41 11.66
C ASN A 113 -15.36 14.57 10.93
N SER A 114 -15.03 13.65 10.04
CA SER A 114 -13.75 13.58 9.30
C SER A 114 -12.53 13.36 10.21
N GLU A 115 -12.69 12.97 11.44
CA GLU A 115 -11.62 12.61 12.36
C GLU A 115 -11.50 11.10 12.48
N LEU A 116 -10.26 10.62 12.44
CA LEU A 116 -9.96 9.19 12.55
C LEU A 116 -9.91 8.76 14.00
N TYR A 117 -10.65 7.71 14.31
CA TYR A 117 -10.64 7.04 15.62
C TYR A 117 -10.08 5.62 15.47
N ILE A 118 -9.25 5.21 16.40
CA ILE A 118 -8.75 3.85 16.57
C ILE A 118 -9.07 3.41 18.00
N ASN A 119 -9.85 2.34 18.15
CA ASN A 119 -10.26 1.80 19.45
C ASN A 119 -10.92 2.87 20.35
N ASN A 120 -11.81 3.64 19.76
CA ASN A 120 -12.53 4.76 20.37
C ASN A 120 -11.64 5.97 20.78
N ASN A 121 -10.34 5.92 20.47
CA ASN A 121 -9.44 7.03 20.73
C ASN A 121 -9.24 7.84 19.46
N ILE A 122 -9.42 9.16 19.55
CA ILE A 122 -9.19 10.07 18.44
C ILE A 122 -7.70 10.09 18.09
N ILE A 123 -7.39 10.05 16.81
CA ILE A 123 -6.03 10.23 16.32
C ILE A 123 -5.69 11.71 16.32
N PHE A 124 -4.67 12.04 17.13
CA PHE A 124 -4.21 13.42 17.23
C PHE A 124 -3.70 13.91 15.87
N ARG A 125 -4.18 15.09 15.47
CA ARG A 125 -3.77 15.75 14.25
C ARG A 125 -3.52 17.22 14.42
N ASN A 126 -2.39 17.70 13.93
CA ASN A 126 -2.06 19.13 13.86
C ASN A 126 -2.29 19.63 12.43
N LYS A 127 -2.93 20.76 12.29
CA LYS A 127 -3.11 21.39 10.99
C LYS A 127 -1.76 21.87 10.45
N ALA A 128 -1.34 21.34 9.31
CA ALA A 128 -0.06 21.66 8.70
C ALA A 128 -0.18 22.79 7.66
N SER A 129 -1.27 22.81 6.88
CA SER A 129 -1.53 23.86 5.89
C SER A 129 -3.02 24.02 5.62
N ASN A 130 -3.40 25.26 5.22
CA ASN A 130 -4.77 25.61 4.86
C ASN A 130 -5.02 25.69 3.35
N ASN A 131 -3.96 25.75 2.54
CA ASN A 131 -4.06 26.14 1.12
C ASN A 131 -3.27 25.20 0.22
N ASP A 132 -3.16 23.93 0.59
CA ASP A 132 -2.54 22.94 -0.27
C ASP A 132 -3.51 22.53 -1.39
N LYS A 133 -2.92 22.21 -2.53
CA LYS A 133 -3.64 21.67 -3.67
C LYS A 133 -3.01 20.35 -4.06
N ILE A 134 -3.85 19.35 -4.24
CA ILE A 134 -3.43 18.03 -4.67
C ILE A 134 -4.18 17.63 -5.94
N PHE A 135 -3.71 16.58 -6.58
CA PHE A 135 -4.45 15.97 -7.66
C PHE A 135 -5.44 14.92 -7.13
N CYS A 136 -6.64 14.90 -7.70
CA CYS A 136 -7.57 13.79 -7.59
C CYS A 136 -8.00 13.38 -9.00
N GLY A 137 -7.38 12.34 -9.53
CA GLY A 137 -7.40 12.06 -10.96
C GLY A 137 -6.77 13.21 -11.74
N ASN A 138 -7.51 13.76 -12.70
CA ASN A 138 -7.05 14.88 -13.54
C ASN A 138 -7.41 16.27 -13.00
N LYS A 139 -8.01 16.35 -11.80
CA LYS A 139 -8.48 17.62 -11.22
C LYS A 139 -7.59 18.04 -10.07
N ARG A 140 -7.28 19.34 -9.98
CA ARG A 140 -6.69 19.94 -8.78
C ARG A 140 -7.80 20.27 -7.78
N VAL A 141 -7.62 19.87 -6.54
CA VAL A 141 -8.58 20.05 -5.45
C VAL A 141 -7.91 20.76 -4.28
N ASP A 142 -8.62 21.71 -3.69
CA ASP A 142 -8.17 22.39 -2.47
C ASP A 142 -8.37 21.48 -1.27
N VAL A 143 -7.34 21.37 -0.43
CA VAL A 143 -7.33 20.49 0.74
C VAL A 143 -6.86 21.18 2.00
N PHE A 144 -7.24 20.61 3.13
CA PHE A 144 -6.58 20.82 4.41
C PHE A 144 -5.53 19.72 4.60
N SER A 145 -4.33 20.10 4.96
CA SER A 145 -3.25 19.15 5.30
C SER A 145 -3.10 19.06 6.80
N PHE A 146 -3.07 17.85 7.31
CA PHE A 146 -2.86 17.57 8.73
C PHE A 146 -1.63 16.66 8.90
N LYS A 147 -0.89 16.87 9.97
CA LYS A 147 0.09 15.93 10.48
C LYS A 147 -0.60 15.08 11.53
N GLU A 148 -0.86 13.82 11.18
CA GLU A 148 -1.48 12.83 12.06
C GLU A 148 -0.42 12.03 12.80
N ARG A 149 -0.69 11.74 14.07
CA ARG A 149 0.18 10.94 14.94
C ARG A 149 -0.56 9.69 15.42
N LEU A 150 -0.07 8.53 15.00
CA LEU A 150 -0.62 7.24 15.37
C LEU A 150 -0.24 6.84 16.81
N PRO A 151 -0.94 5.88 17.43
CA PRO A 151 -0.69 5.44 18.82
C PRO A 151 0.74 4.94 19.07
N ASN A 152 1.40 4.41 18.05
CA ASN A 152 2.80 3.97 18.14
C ASN A 152 3.83 5.11 17.96
N GLY A 153 3.37 6.36 17.84
CA GLY A 153 4.21 7.53 17.65
C GLY A 153 4.57 7.86 16.20
N SER A 154 4.22 7.01 15.23
CA SER A 154 4.45 7.30 13.80
C SER A 154 3.66 8.52 13.36
N GLU A 155 4.29 9.40 12.62
CA GLU A 155 3.69 10.63 12.11
C GLU A 155 3.74 10.67 10.59
N TYR A 156 2.69 11.17 9.97
CA TYR A 156 2.61 11.35 8.52
C TYR A 156 1.64 12.48 8.17
N LYS A 157 1.72 12.98 6.94
CA LYS A 157 0.76 13.96 6.43
C LYS A 157 -0.45 13.24 5.84
N ALA A 158 -1.65 13.67 6.23
CA ALA A 158 -2.90 13.28 5.58
C ALA A 158 -3.62 14.52 5.06
N VAL A 159 -4.31 14.38 3.93
CA VAL A 159 -5.06 15.48 3.32
C VAL A 159 -6.53 15.14 3.19
N TYR A 160 -7.35 16.17 3.39
CA TYR A 160 -8.81 16.12 3.37
C TYR A 160 -9.33 17.24 2.48
N PHE A 161 -10.36 16.97 1.68
CA PHE A 161 -10.98 18.00 0.86
C PHE A 161 -11.55 19.11 1.75
N LYS A 162 -11.40 20.36 1.31
CA LYS A 162 -12.04 21.50 2.02
C LYS A 162 -13.55 21.41 1.99
N ASN A 163 -14.11 20.91 0.88
CA ASN A 163 -15.53 20.73 0.69
C ASN A 163 -15.83 19.29 0.32
N GLY A 164 -16.82 18.69 1.00
CA GLY A 164 -17.27 17.32 0.67
C GLY A 164 -16.35 16.21 1.17
N SER A 165 -15.55 16.47 2.20
CA SER A 165 -14.76 15.42 2.85
C SER A 165 -15.65 14.36 3.49
N PHE A 166 -15.17 13.12 3.50
CA PHE A 166 -15.84 11.98 4.14
C PHE A 166 -16.00 12.20 5.63
N GLN A 167 -17.25 12.31 6.10
CA GLN A 167 -17.55 12.76 7.45
C GLN A 167 -17.61 11.62 8.47
N ASN A 168 -18.48 10.64 8.23
CA ASN A 168 -18.78 9.59 9.18
C ASN A 168 -18.75 8.21 8.55
N SER A 169 -18.37 7.21 9.31
CA SER A 169 -18.42 5.80 8.91
C SER A 169 -19.09 4.94 9.97
N ASP A 170 -19.47 3.73 9.57
CA ASP A 170 -19.66 2.65 10.51
C ASP A 170 -18.33 2.27 11.18
N ILE A 171 -18.40 1.44 12.21
CA ILE A 171 -17.21 0.90 12.87
C ILE A 171 -16.70 -0.28 12.05
N PHE A 172 -15.46 -0.16 11.58
CA PHE A 172 -14.74 -1.24 10.92
C PHE A 172 -13.95 -2.04 11.96
N THR A 173 -14.39 -3.24 12.30
CA THR A 173 -13.64 -4.15 13.18
C THR A 173 -12.74 -5.02 12.31
N VAL A 174 -11.44 -4.90 12.50
CA VAL A 174 -10.44 -5.61 11.70
C VAL A 174 -10.39 -7.08 12.13
N PRO A 175 -10.69 -8.04 11.24
CA PRO A 175 -10.63 -9.46 11.58
C PRO A 175 -9.19 -9.93 11.87
N GLU A 176 -9.06 -11.09 12.53
CA GLU A 176 -7.78 -11.77 12.70
C GLU A 176 -7.09 -12.01 11.35
N ASP A 177 -5.76 -11.93 11.33
CA ASP A 177 -4.93 -12.08 10.13
C ASP A 177 -5.18 -11.05 9.03
N ASN A 178 -5.97 -10.00 9.31
CA ASN A 178 -6.29 -8.94 8.36
C ASN A 178 -5.81 -7.58 8.85
N TYR A 179 -5.66 -6.68 7.90
CA TYR A 179 -5.19 -5.32 8.10
C TYR A 179 -6.12 -4.31 7.43
N PHE A 180 -6.18 -3.11 8.00
CA PHE A 180 -6.98 -2.01 7.48
C PHE A 180 -6.07 -0.89 6.99
N PHE A 181 -6.19 -0.55 5.72
CA PHE A 181 -5.34 0.41 5.03
C PHE A 181 -6.10 1.66 4.62
N LEU A 182 -5.46 2.81 4.75
CA LEU A 182 -5.97 4.09 4.24
C LEU A 182 -4.99 4.74 3.28
N GLY A 183 -5.52 5.50 2.32
CA GLY A 183 -4.72 6.44 1.56
C GLY A 183 -4.43 7.70 2.38
N ASP A 184 -3.27 8.30 2.18
CA ASP A 184 -2.90 9.57 2.81
C ASP A 184 -3.75 10.72 2.24
N ASN A 185 -4.16 10.61 0.98
CA ASN A 185 -5.20 11.43 0.37
C ASN A 185 -6.57 10.83 0.69
N ARG A 186 -7.15 11.23 1.83
CA ARG A 186 -8.32 10.60 2.43
C ARG A 186 -9.53 10.54 1.52
N ASP A 187 -9.81 11.62 0.81
CA ASP A 187 -11.03 11.73 0.01
C ASP A 187 -10.83 11.30 -1.45
N CYS A 188 -9.58 11.16 -1.89
CA CYS A 188 -9.24 10.66 -3.21
C CYS A 188 -8.57 9.27 -3.18
N SER A 189 -8.92 8.46 -2.20
CA SER A 189 -8.39 7.11 -2.04
C SER A 189 -9.50 6.07 -2.03
N LYS A 190 -9.36 5.07 -2.88
CA LYS A 190 -10.09 3.82 -2.77
C LYS A 190 -9.28 2.89 -1.89
N ASP A 191 -9.75 2.64 -0.66
CA ASP A 191 -9.01 1.93 0.38
C ASP A 191 -9.93 1.04 1.22
N SER A 192 -9.50 0.59 2.40
CA SER A 192 -10.25 -0.37 3.21
C SER A 192 -11.63 0.07 3.66
N ARG A 193 -11.95 1.36 3.59
CA ARG A 193 -13.31 1.88 3.83
C ARG A 193 -14.33 1.36 2.83
N PHE A 194 -13.87 0.96 1.65
CA PHE A 194 -14.69 0.41 0.58
C PHE A 194 -14.66 -1.13 0.62
N LEU A 195 -15.49 -1.74 1.48
CA LEU A 195 -15.48 -3.17 1.78
C LEU A 195 -15.67 -4.05 0.54
N SER A 196 -16.44 -3.60 -0.45
CA SER A 196 -16.68 -4.36 -1.69
C SER A 196 -15.51 -4.37 -2.67
N SER A 197 -14.52 -3.48 -2.50
CA SER A 197 -13.44 -3.32 -3.46
C SER A 197 -12.05 -3.56 -2.89
N VAL A 198 -11.76 -3.04 -1.71
CA VAL A 198 -10.49 -3.27 -1.00
C VAL A 198 -10.76 -4.00 0.29
N GLY A 199 -11.57 -3.43 1.19
CA GLY A 199 -11.93 -4.03 2.45
C GLY A 199 -10.73 -4.38 3.33
N TYR A 200 -10.88 -5.43 4.10
CA TYR A 200 -9.81 -5.96 4.94
C TYR A 200 -8.82 -6.77 4.10
N VAL A 201 -7.54 -6.51 4.28
CA VAL A 201 -6.47 -7.14 3.50
C VAL A 201 -5.81 -8.23 4.33
N HIS A 202 -5.96 -9.48 3.88
CA HIS A 202 -5.35 -10.62 4.56
C HIS A 202 -3.81 -10.56 4.47
N LYS A 203 -3.12 -11.05 5.50
CA LYS A 203 -1.65 -11.06 5.56
C LYS A 203 -0.98 -11.67 4.32
N ASP A 204 -1.60 -12.67 3.69
CA ASP A 204 -1.05 -13.33 2.50
C ASP A 204 -1.03 -12.41 1.27
N ASN A 205 -1.86 -11.38 1.25
CA ASN A 205 -1.94 -10.41 0.17
C ASN A 205 -0.83 -9.35 0.21
N LEU A 206 -0.10 -9.22 1.31
CA LEU A 206 1.00 -8.26 1.44
C LEU A 206 2.12 -8.64 0.46
N VAL A 207 2.69 -7.63 -0.20
CA VAL A 207 3.77 -7.81 -1.20
C VAL A 207 5.10 -7.35 -0.62
N GLY A 208 5.11 -6.22 0.06
CA GLY A 208 6.30 -5.62 0.66
C GLY A 208 6.06 -4.19 1.11
#